data_46c50afddb43d2ca1fa5bcf93d1d0212
#
_entry.id   46c50afddb43d2ca1fa5bcf93d1d0212
#
_cell.length_a   1.000
_cell.length_b   1.000
_cell.length_c   1.000
_cell.angle_alpha   90.00
_cell.angle_beta   90.00
_cell.angle_gamma   90.00
#
_symmetry.space_group_name_H-M   'P 1'
#
loop_
_entity.id
_entity.type
_entity.pdbx_description
1 polymer ?
#
loop_
_entity_poly.entity_id
_entity_poly.type
_entity_poly.pdbx_seq_one_letter_code
_entity_poly.pdbx_strand_id
1 'polypeptide(L)'
;DDQTYITSFPFEAIRADRQVIAPDTLYHLHSKQAIAEVPCSQADVYEAVQFPCILKLSHGYAGLGNYVVHNDAELAKAKADIATSWPDAPIVINQLLSDIIGDYGVQFYLDKLGVITWLGFTQQLFSDTGRWTGGVFNADIQDDFYSEFYKIAEPVAHYLHKNGYFGVVGIDILQTKANGFFLVDLNPRLTGITPFLMIARTFIADGFSHGLFAASVDIAGSLNGVIDKAQDMSDARVLVLCAYEAPGANATKCHLSISGTSQRACEHALLNLKEPAQVNPFMSFGDAQQSDIILE
;
A
#
# COMPACT_ATOMS: atom_id res chain seq x y z
N ASP A 1 -19.12 -0.33 30.78
CA ASP A 1 -19.09 -0.11 29.32
C ASP A 1 -18.79 -1.42 28.61
N ASP A 2 -19.78 -1.95 27.84
CA ASP A 2 -19.65 -3.21 27.08
C ASP A 2 -19.16 -2.97 25.64
N GLN A 3 -18.39 -1.91 25.42
CA GLN A 3 -17.86 -1.57 24.11
C GLN A 3 -16.70 -2.50 23.74
N THR A 4 -16.71 -3.00 22.49
CA THR A 4 -15.63 -3.70 21.85
C THR A 4 -15.03 -2.84 20.74
N TYR A 5 -13.75 -3.02 20.46
CA TYR A 5 -13.00 -2.17 19.56
C TYR A 5 -12.40 -2.99 18.42
N ILE A 6 -12.56 -2.49 17.19
CA ILE A 6 -11.81 -2.99 16.03
C ILE A 6 -10.52 -2.17 15.97
N THR A 7 -9.40 -2.84 16.08
CA THR A 7 -8.08 -2.20 16.05
C THR A 7 -7.32 -2.64 14.79
N SER A 8 -6.60 -1.72 14.17
CA SER A 8 -5.73 -2.05 13.02
C SER A 8 -4.44 -2.78 13.43
N PHE A 9 -4.06 -2.65 14.69
CA PHE A 9 -2.90 -3.31 15.31
C PHE A 9 -3.28 -3.71 16.73
N PRO A 10 -2.56 -4.67 17.35
CA PRO A 10 -2.69 -4.92 18.79
C PRO A 10 -2.45 -3.63 19.57
N PHE A 11 -3.29 -3.34 20.54
CA PHE A 11 -3.24 -2.08 21.27
C PHE A 11 -3.30 -2.32 22.78
N GLU A 12 -2.19 -2.15 23.47
CA GLU A 12 -2.04 -2.48 24.89
C GLU A 12 -2.94 -1.68 25.83
N ALA A 13 -3.28 -0.43 25.46
CA ALA A 13 -4.19 0.39 26.26
C ALA A 13 -5.66 -0.08 26.23
N ILE A 14 -6.00 -1.02 25.34
CA ILE A 14 -7.31 -1.67 25.26
C ILE A 14 -7.18 -3.10 25.76
N ARG A 15 -7.96 -3.46 26.78
CA ARG A 15 -7.99 -4.84 27.30
C ARG A 15 -8.23 -5.84 26.18
N ALA A 16 -7.56 -7.00 26.22
CA ALA A 16 -7.63 -8.02 25.18
C ALA A 16 -9.05 -8.52 24.92
N ASP A 17 -9.88 -8.68 25.97
CA ASP A 17 -11.28 -9.09 25.87
C ASP A 17 -12.21 -8.01 25.28
N ARG A 18 -11.70 -6.82 25.03
CA ARG A 18 -12.38 -5.70 24.37
C ARG A 18 -11.95 -5.48 22.93
N GLN A 19 -10.93 -6.17 22.48
CA GLN A 19 -10.50 -6.14 21.07
C GLN A 19 -11.23 -7.25 20.30
N VAL A 20 -11.85 -6.88 19.19
CA VAL A 20 -12.69 -7.80 18.38
C VAL A 20 -11.85 -8.95 17.82
N ILE A 21 -10.63 -8.68 17.41
CA ILE A 21 -9.63 -9.70 17.07
C ILE A 21 -8.66 -9.81 18.24
N ALA A 22 -8.39 -11.02 18.71
CA ALA A 22 -7.45 -11.23 19.80
C ALA A 22 -6.07 -10.61 19.48
N PRO A 23 -5.45 -9.84 20.40
CA PRO A 23 -4.20 -9.15 20.12
C PRO A 23 -3.08 -10.04 19.61
N ASP A 24 -2.89 -11.23 20.20
CA ASP A 24 -1.85 -12.17 19.79
C ASP A 24 -2.10 -12.71 18.37
N THR A 25 -3.37 -12.99 18.03
CA THR A 25 -3.77 -13.37 16.68
C THR A 25 -3.46 -12.24 15.69
N LEU A 26 -3.88 -11.03 16.01
CA LEU A 26 -3.65 -9.88 15.15
C LEU A 26 -2.15 -9.61 14.97
N TYR A 27 -1.37 -9.72 16.05
CA TYR A 27 0.09 -9.58 16.00
C TYR A 27 0.73 -10.64 15.06
N HIS A 28 0.34 -11.91 15.21
CA HIS A 28 0.83 -12.99 14.34
C HIS A 28 0.48 -12.73 12.87
N LEU A 29 -0.77 -12.38 12.58
CA LEU A 29 -1.24 -12.16 11.21
C LEU A 29 -0.61 -10.94 10.52
N HIS A 30 -0.08 -9.97 11.29
CA HIS A 30 0.70 -8.86 10.77
C HIS A 30 2.17 -9.20 10.49
N SER A 31 2.63 -10.38 10.93
CA SER A 31 3.99 -10.82 10.72
C SER A 31 4.24 -11.22 9.26
N LYS A 32 5.38 -10.87 8.72
CA LYS A 32 5.83 -11.38 7.42
C LYS A 32 6.00 -12.91 7.40
N GLN A 33 6.13 -13.54 8.57
CA GLN A 33 6.15 -15.00 8.69
C GLN A 33 4.79 -15.62 8.38
N ALA A 34 3.68 -14.95 8.69
CA ALA A 34 2.34 -15.43 8.40
C ALA A 34 2.09 -15.63 6.89
N ILE A 35 2.78 -14.87 6.04
CA ILE A 35 2.66 -15.00 4.59
C ILE A 35 3.07 -16.41 4.15
N ALA A 36 4.14 -16.97 4.72
CA ALA A 36 4.62 -18.30 4.38
C ALA A 36 3.61 -19.43 4.67
N GLU A 37 2.63 -19.16 5.53
CA GLU A 37 1.56 -20.13 5.87
C GLU A 37 0.38 -20.09 4.89
N VAL A 38 0.34 -19.08 4.00
CA VAL A 38 -0.74 -18.94 3.02
C VAL A 38 -0.45 -19.83 1.80
N PRO A 39 -1.36 -20.76 1.43
CA PRO A 39 -1.12 -21.67 0.32
C PRO A 39 -1.42 -21.03 -1.05
N CYS A 40 -0.65 -20.02 -1.42
CA CYS A 40 -0.76 -19.32 -2.72
C CYS A 40 0.61 -19.08 -3.34
N SER A 41 0.63 -18.55 -4.56
CA SER A 41 1.87 -18.10 -5.22
C SER A 41 2.48 -16.95 -4.43
N GLN A 42 3.70 -17.12 -3.97
CA GLN A 42 4.46 -16.16 -3.16
C GLN A 42 5.97 -16.32 -3.40
N ALA A 43 6.74 -15.30 -3.02
CA ALA A 43 8.20 -15.40 -3.02
C ALA A 43 8.67 -16.45 -2.02
N ASP A 44 9.62 -17.31 -2.41
CA ASP A 44 10.15 -18.34 -1.52
C ASP A 44 10.71 -17.73 -0.23
N VAL A 45 10.43 -18.40 0.89
CA VAL A 45 11.04 -18.07 2.18
C VAL A 45 12.26 -18.97 2.38
N TYR A 46 13.40 -18.38 2.67
CA TYR A 46 14.65 -19.10 2.84
C TYR A 46 14.97 -19.33 4.33
N GLU A 47 15.39 -20.54 4.66
CA GLU A 47 15.92 -20.86 6.00
C GLU A 47 17.31 -20.22 6.24
N ALA A 48 18.09 -20.04 5.17
CA ALA A 48 19.40 -19.41 5.18
C ALA A 48 19.56 -18.47 4.00
N VAL A 49 20.46 -17.49 4.13
CA VAL A 49 20.73 -16.50 3.05
C VAL A 49 21.17 -17.20 1.76
N GLN A 50 20.47 -16.87 0.68
CA GLN A 50 20.80 -17.24 -0.70
C GLN A 50 20.75 -15.97 -1.53
N PHE A 51 21.87 -15.59 -2.16
CA PHE A 51 21.93 -14.34 -2.94
C PHE A 51 21.44 -14.53 -4.39
N PRO A 52 20.75 -13.50 -4.93
CA PRO A 52 20.24 -12.32 -4.26
C PRO A 52 19.00 -12.63 -3.43
N CYS A 53 18.80 -11.91 -2.31
CA CYS A 53 17.62 -12.07 -1.50
C CYS A 53 17.18 -10.72 -0.88
N ILE A 54 16.01 -10.73 -0.26
CA ILE A 54 15.51 -9.59 0.52
C ILE A 54 15.33 -10.01 1.99
N LEU A 55 15.92 -9.24 2.90
CA LEU A 55 15.66 -9.37 4.33
C LEU A 55 14.50 -8.45 4.69
N LYS A 56 13.49 -8.96 5.35
CA LYS A 56 12.33 -8.19 5.80
C LYS A 56 12.22 -8.28 7.31
N LEU A 57 12.05 -7.13 7.99
CA LEU A 57 11.62 -7.15 9.39
C LEU A 57 10.23 -7.77 9.50
N SER A 58 10.03 -8.66 10.46
CA SER A 58 8.77 -9.38 10.64
C SER A 58 7.54 -8.47 10.68
N HIS A 59 7.66 -7.31 11.29
CA HIS A 59 6.59 -6.30 11.42
C HIS A 59 6.98 -4.97 10.75
N GLY A 60 7.71 -5.01 9.63
CA GLY A 60 8.05 -3.83 8.83
C GLY A 60 6.80 -3.11 8.31
N TYR A 61 6.88 -1.78 8.14
CA TYR A 61 5.78 -0.92 7.74
C TYR A 61 6.19 0.05 6.63
N ALA A 62 5.34 0.24 5.61
CA ALA A 62 5.52 1.22 4.53
C ALA A 62 6.89 1.14 3.81
N GLY A 63 7.40 -0.06 3.58
CA GLY A 63 8.72 -0.29 2.97
C GLY A 63 9.90 -0.19 3.94
N LEU A 64 9.69 0.28 5.17
CA LEU A 64 10.73 0.30 6.20
C LEU A 64 11.05 -1.13 6.67
N GLY A 65 12.34 -1.42 6.79
CA GLY A 65 12.81 -2.73 7.25
C GLY A 65 12.94 -3.78 6.15
N ASN A 66 12.94 -3.36 4.88
CA ASN A 66 13.29 -4.20 3.72
C ASN A 66 14.72 -3.89 3.28
N TYR A 67 15.55 -4.92 3.13
CA TYR A 67 16.96 -4.80 2.73
C TYR A 67 17.22 -5.79 1.59
N VAL A 68 17.42 -5.29 0.39
CA VAL A 68 17.89 -6.09 -0.74
C VAL A 68 19.38 -6.35 -0.57
N VAL A 69 19.81 -7.59 -0.71
CA VAL A 69 21.21 -8.00 -0.53
C VAL A 69 21.64 -8.94 -1.65
N HIS A 70 22.77 -8.62 -2.27
CA HIS A 70 23.33 -9.36 -3.39
C HIS A 70 24.61 -10.11 -3.03
N ASN A 71 25.22 -9.80 -1.86
CA ASN A 71 26.51 -10.35 -1.43
C ASN A 71 26.70 -10.21 0.08
N ASP A 72 27.78 -10.84 0.59
CA ASP A 72 28.09 -10.85 2.02
C ASP A 72 28.37 -9.45 2.60
N ALA A 73 28.91 -8.53 1.82
CA ALA A 73 29.19 -7.17 2.30
C ALA A 73 27.90 -6.39 2.53
N GLU A 74 26.94 -6.47 1.60
CA GLU A 74 25.61 -5.87 1.75
C GLU A 74 24.82 -6.52 2.90
N LEU A 75 24.93 -7.84 3.04
CA LEU A 75 24.33 -8.57 4.16
C LEU A 75 24.88 -8.09 5.52
N ALA A 76 26.20 -7.92 5.62
CA ALA A 76 26.83 -7.43 6.84
C ALA A 76 26.35 -6.02 7.20
N LYS A 77 26.26 -5.14 6.20
CA LYS A 77 25.71 -3.79 6.36
C LYS A 77 24.25 -3.83 6.80
N ALA A 78 23.39 -4.58 6.13
CA ALA A 78 21.98 -4.71 6.46
C ALA A 78 21.80 -5.22 7.92
N LYS A 79 22.56 -6.24 8.32
CA LYS A 79 22.52 -6.76 9.69
C LYS A 79 22.96 -5.73 10.72
N ALA A 80 23.98 -4.92 10.44
CA ALA A 80 24.44 -3.86 11.33
C ALA A 80 23.38 -2.76 11.49
N ASP A 81 22.75 -2.35 10.39
CA ASP A 81 21.66 -1.36 10.39
C ASP A 81 20.46 -1.87 11.19
N ILE A 82 20.07 -3.14 10.98
CA ILE A 82 18.97 -3.78 11.70
C ILE A 82 19.30 -3.85 13.19
N ALA A 83 20.49 -4.33 13.57
CA ALA A 83 20.90 -4.43 14.98
C ALA A 83 20.92 -3.07 15.70
N THR A 84 21.19 -1.99 14.97
CA THR A 84 21.21 -0.62 15.50
C THR A 84 19.81 -0.03 15.64
N SER A 85 18.98 -0.19 14.59
CA SER A 85 17.68 0.49 14.48
C SER A 85 16.53 -0.33 15.03
N TRP A 86 16.64 -1.66 14.99
CA TRP A 86 15.59 -2.62 15.32
C TRP A 86 16.14 -3.82 16.09
N PRO A 87 16.76 -3.58 17.26
CA PRO A 87 17.35 -4.65 18.06
C PRO A 87 16.28 -5.71 18.38
N ASP A 88 16.64 -6.97 18.25
CA ASP A 88 15.78 -8.14 18.52
C ASP A 88 14.58 -8.32 17.58
N ALA A 89 14.43 -7.51 16.53
CA ALA A 89 13.35 -7.71 15.56
C ALA A 89 13.59 -8.99 14.73
N PRO A 90 12.61 -9.90 14.66
CA PRO A 90 12.73 -11.07 13.82
C PRO A 90 12.84 -10.69 12.35
N ILE A 91 13.67 -11.42 11.60
CA ILE A 91 13.93 -11.21 10.18
C ILE A 91 13.39 -12.41 9.40
N VAL A 92 12.71 -12.13 8.30
CA VAL A 92 12.33 -13.11 7.28
C VAL A 92 13.21 -12.91 6.07
N ILE A 93 13.74 -13.99 5.53
CA ILE A 93 14.59 -13.98 4.32
C ILE A 93 13.73 -14.48 3.17
N ASN A 94 13.51 -13.66 2.17
CA ASN A 94 12.74 -14.04 0.99
C ASN A 94 13.60 -14.03 -0.27
N GLN A 95 13.19 -14.84 -1.25
CA GLN A 95 13.64 -14.72 -2.62
C GLN A 95 13.44 -13.27 -3.10
N LEU A 96 14.46 -12.71 -3.74
CA LEU A 96 14.31 -11.47 -4.49
C LEU A 96 13.69 -11.79 -5.85
N LEU A 97 12.48 -11.33 -6.07
CA LEU A 97 11.84 -11.44 -7.38
C LEU A 97 12.49 -10.47 -8.36
N SER A 98 12.77 -10.91 -9.58
CA SER A 98 13.31 -10.11 -10.68
C SER A 98 12.29 -9.91 -11.80
N ASP A 99 12.62 -9.04 -12.75
CA ASP A 99 11.78 -8.73 -13.93
C ASP A 99 10.35 -8.33 -13.55
N ILE A 100 10.24 -7.47 -12.55
CA ILE A 100 8.96 -6.93 -12.09
C ILE A 100 8.37 -6.03 -13.17
N ILE A 101 7.13 -6.30 -13.57
CA ILE A 101 6.38 -5.53 -14.55
C ILE A 101 5.11 -4.88 -13.98
N GLY A 102 4.79 -5.18 -12.73
CA GLY A 102 3.67 -4.58 -12.01
C GLY A 102 3.79 -4.78 -10.50
N ASP A 103 3.35 -3.78 -9.75
CA ASP A 103 3.24 -3.78 -8.29
C ASP A 103 1.85 -3.27 -7.93
N TYR A 104 1.06 -4.12 -7.26
CA TYR A 104 -0.36 -3.88 -7.04
C TYR A 104 -0.74 -4.00 -5.57
N GLY A 105 -1.44 -2.99 -5.07
CA GLY A 105 -2.13 -3.04 -3.79
C GLY A 105 -3.58 -3.47 -3.98
N VAL A 106 -3.93 -4.67 -3.59
CA VAL A 106 -5.27 -5.25 -3.72
C VAL A 106 -5.99 -5.18 -2.39
N GLN A 107 -7.30 -4.86 -2.42
CA GLN A 107 -8.09 -4.71 -1.21
C GLN A 107 -9.41 -5.48 -1.31
N PHE A 108 -9.79 -6.09 -0.20
CA PHE A 108 -11.11 -6.70 -0.03
C PHE A 108 -11.57 -6.61 1.43
N TYR A 109 -12.86 -6.79 1.65
CA TYR A 109 -13.43 -6.98 2.97
C TYR A 109 -13.79 -8.47 3.16
N LEU A 110 -13.35 -9.03 4.27
CA LEU A 110 -13.64 -10.39 4.68
C LEU A 110 -14.68 -10.33 5.81
N ASP A 111 -15.84 -10.90 5.61
CA ASP A 111 -16.88 -10.93 6.62
C ASP A 111 -16.68 -12.07 7.66
N LYS A 112 -17.51 -12.08 8.68
CA LYS A 112 -17.48 -13.12 9.75
C LYS A 112 -17.80 -14.53 9.26
N LEU A 113 -18.38 -14.68 8.07
CA LEU A 113 -18.71 -15.95 7.45
C LEU A 113 -17.63 -16.42 6.47
N GLY A 114 -16.55 -15.63 6.30
CA GLY A 114 -15.48 -15.93 5.36
C GLY A 114 -15.78 -15.48 3.93
N VAL A 115 -16.82 -14.67 3.72
CA VAL A 115 -17.17 -14.17 2.38
C VAL A 115 -16.35 -12.94 2.03
N ILE A 116 -15.79 -12.93 0.83
CA ILE A 116 -15.02 -11.81 0.27
C ILE A 116 -15.96 -10.81 -0.40
N THR A 117 -15.85 -9.54 -0.01
CA THR A 117 -16.36 -8.40 -0.77
C THR A 117 -15.19 -7.66 -1.39
N TRP A 118 -15.05 -7.71 -2.71
CA TRP A 118 -13.97 -7.08 -3.45
C TRP A 118 -14.10 -5.57 -3.43
N LEU A 119 -13.02 -4.86 -3.08
CA LEU A 119 -12.96 -3.40 -3.10
C LEU A 119 -12.24 -2.87 -4.34
N GLY A 120 -11.27 -3.62 -4.87
CA GLY A 120 -10.49 -3.26 -6.05
C GLY A 120 -9.00 -3.31 -5.79
N PHE A 121 -8.24 -2.79 -6.77
CA PHE A 121 -6.80 -2.68 -6.68
C PHE A 121 -6.27 -1.36 -7.26
N THR A 122 -5.04 -1.03 -6.91
CA THR A 122 -4.28 0.07 -7.50
C THR A 122 -2.90 -0.42 -7.89
N GLN A 123 -2.34 0.16 -8.94
CA GLN A 123 -0.90 0.08 -9.18
C GLN A 123 -0.20 0.96 -8.15
N GLN A 124 0.77 0.43 -7.44
CA GLN A 124 1.45 1.13 -6.37
C GLN A 124 2.49 2.13 -6.91
N LEU A 125 2.66 3.23 -6.19
CA LEU A 125 3.65 4.27 -6.51
C LEU A 125 4.67 4.37 -5.38
N PHE A 126 5.94 4.46 -5.78
CA PHE A 126 7.07 4.60 -4.86
C PHE A 126 7.90 5.82 -5.23
N SER A 127 8.59 6.40 -4.25
CA SER A 127 9.64 7.40 -4.47
C SER A 127 10.93 6.72 -4.92
N ASP A 128 11.88 7.51 -5.38
CA ASP A 128 13.24 7.05 -5.75
C ASP A 128 13.96 6.33 -4.59
N THR A 129 13.54 6.55 -3.35
CA THR A 129 14.07 5.87 -2.16
C THR A 129 13.28 4.62 -1.77
N GLY A 130 12.38 4.13 -2.65
CA GLY A 130 11.55 2.94 -2.39
C GLY A 130 10.44 3.16 -1.35
N ARG A 131 10.17 4.41 -0.94
CA ARG A 131 9.07 4.70 -0.03
C ARG A 131 7.75 4.76 -0.78
N TRP A 132 6.73 4.06 -0.30
CA TRP A 132 5.38 4.12 -0.85
C TRP A 132 4.79 5.55 -0.78
N THR A 133 4.29 6.04 -1.90
CA THR A 133 3.75 7.39 -2.06
C THR A 133 2.29 7.43 -2.48
N GLY A 134 1.70 6.27 -2.78
CA GLY A 134 0.30 6.19 -3.17
C GLY A 134 0.00 5.09 -4.17
N GLY A 135 -1.02 5.31 -5.00
CA GLY A 135 -1.39 4.36 -6.04
C GLY A 135 -2.27 4.97 -7.12
N VAL A 136 -2.21 4.38 -8.29
CA VAL A 136 -3.03 4.73 -9.45
C VAL A 136 -4.14 3.70 -9.61
N PHE A 137 -5.35 4.19 -9.82
CA PHE A 137 -6.54 3.41 -10.10
C PHE A 137 -6.98 3.64 -11.54
N ASN A 138 -7.33 2.55 -12.23
CA ASN A 138 -7.99 2.59 -13.53
C ASN A 138 -9.18 1.62 -13.50
N ALA A 139 -10.39 2.13 -13.71
CA ALA A 139 -11.61 1.33 -13.69
C ALA A 139 -11.65 0.32 -14.85
N ASP A 140 -11.10 0.67 -16.01
CA ASP A 140 -11.19 -0.12 -17.23
C ASP A 140 -10.43 -1.45 -17.15
N ILE A 141 -9.41 -1.53 -16.25
CA ILE A 141 -8.59 -2.76 -16.09
C ILE A 141 -8.96 -3.57 -14.84
N GLN A 142 -9.93 -3.12 -14.02
CA GLN A 142 -10.26 -3.84 -12.78
C GLN A 142 -10.73 -5.28 -13.06
N ASP A 143 -11.55 -5.48 -14.07
CA ASP A 143 -12.08 -6.80 -14.44
C ASP A 143 -11.01 -7.68 -15.10
N ASP A 144 -10.07 -7.10 -15.85
CA ASP A 144 -9.01 -7.84 -16.55
C ASP A 144 -8.08 -8.59 -15.57
N PHE A 145 -7.80 -7.98 -14.41
CA PHE A 145 -6.92 -8.54 -13.39
C PHE A 145 -7.65 -9.29 -12.27
N TYR A 146 -8.98 -9.15 -12.18
CA TYR A 146 -9.76 -9.72 -11.09
C TYR A 146 -9.50 -11.22 -10.88
N SER A 147 -9.54 -12.00 -11.95
CA SER A 147 -9.39 -13.46 -11.85
C SER A 147 -8.02 -13.88 -11.35
N GLU A 148 -6.96 -13.17 -11.73
CA GLU A 148 -5.59 -13.47 -11.31
C GLU A 148 -5.37 -13.09 -9.85
N PHE A 149 -5.83 -11.90 -9.45
CA PHE A 149 -5.71 -11.46 -8.06
C PHE A 149 -6.61 -12.28 -7.11
N TYR A 150 -7.77 -12.72 -7.58
CA TYR A 150 -8.67 -13.56 -6.78
C TYR A 150 -8.06 -14.92 -6.44
N LYS A 151 -7.24 -15.50 -7.33
CA LYS A 151 -6.48 -16.74 -7.06
C LYS A 151 -5.52 -16.62 -5.86
N ILE A 152 -5.09 -15.39 -5.55
CA ILE A 152 -4.26 -15.08 -4.39
C ILE A 152 -5.11 -14.65 -3.21
N ALA A 153 -6.11 -13.80 -3.44
CA ALA A 153 -6.97 -13.25 -2.39
C ALA A 153 -7.82 -14.33 -1.69
N GLU A 154 -8.31 -15.34 -2.41
CA GLU A 154 -9.13 -16.41 -1.84
C GLU A 154 -8.36 -17.29 -0.83
N PRO A 155 -7.16 -17.83 -1.12
CA PRO A 155 -6.34 -18.50 -0.12
C PRO A 155 -5.98 -17.63 1.08
N VAL A 156 -5.67 -16.34 0.85
CA VAL A 156 -5.42 -15.38 1.92
C VAL A 156 -6.65 -15.22 2.81
N ALA A 157 -7.82 -15.02 2.22
CA ALA A 157 -9.08 -14.88 2.97
C ALA A 157 -9.40 -16.13 3.79
N HIS A 158 -9.22 -17.32 3.20
CA HIS A 158 -9.41 -18.59 3.89
C HIS A 158 -8.44 -18.72 5.09
N TYR A 159 -7.16 -18.41 4.90
CA TYR A 159 -6.16 -18.41 5.95
C TYR A 159 -6.52 -17.46 7.09
N LEU A 160 -6.87 -16.22 6.77
CA LEU A 160 -7.25 -15.20 7.75
C LEU A 160 -8.52 -15.62 8.52
N HIS A 161 -9.56 -16.08 7.83
CA HIS A 161 -10.81 -16.52 8.45
C HIS A 161 -10.59 -17.70 9.37
N LYS A 162 -9.81 -18.69 8.96
CA LYS A 162 -9.44 -19.86 9.78
C LYS A 162 -8.73 -19.45 11.08
N ASN A 163 -7.96 -18.35 11.05
CA ASN A 163 -7.28 -17.77 12.21
C ASN A 163 -8.14 -16.76 12.97
N GLY A 164 -9.44 -16.67 12.70
CA GLY A 164 -10.39 -15.83 13.44
C GLY A 164 -10.39 -14.34 13.03
N TYR A 165 -9.74 -13.99 11.92
CA TYR A 165 -9.77 -12.63 11.41
C TYR A 165 -10.97 -12.38 10.50
N PHE A 166 -11.58 -11.22 10.64
CA PHE A 166 -12.52 -10.62 9.69
C PHE A 166 -12.32 -9.10 9.70
N GLY A 167 -12.59 -8.47 8.58
CA GLY A 167 -12.37 -7.02 8.41
C GLY A 167 -11.78 -6.69 7.05
N VAL A 168 -11.26 -5.49 6.93
CA VAL A 168 -10.56 -5.05 5.70
C VAL A 168 -9.20 -5.73 5.60
N VAL A 169 -8.87 -6.18 4.41
CA VAL A 169 -7.60 -6.84 4.08
C VAL A 169 -6.96 -6.13 2.91
N GLY A 170 -5.71 -5.75 3.05
CA GLY A 170 -4.85 -5.35 1.95
C GLY A 170 -3.80 -6.43 1.69
N ILE A 171 -3.53 -6.70 0.43
CA ILE A 171 -2.41 -7.57 0.01
C ILE A 171 -1.60 -6.85 -1.07
N ASP A 172 -0.29 -7.04 -1.04
CA ASP A 172 0.58 -6.52 -2.08
C ASP A 172 1.01 -7.66 -2.99
N ILE A 173 0.85 -7.46 -4.30
CA ILE A 173 1.09 -8.46 -5.34
C ILE A 173 2.09 -7.90 -6.35
N LEU A 174 3.20 -8.61 -6.55
CA LEU A 174 4.12 -8.33 -7.64
C LEU A 174 3.80 -9.19 -8.85
N GLN A 175 3.86 -8.58 -10.03
CA GLN A 175 3.79 -9.27 -11.31
C GLN A 175 5.19 -9.35 -11.92
N THR A 176 5.63 -10.57 -12.25
CA THR A 176 6.88 -10.79 -12.98
C THR A 176 6.61 -11.17 -14.42
N LYS A 177 7.55 -10.85 -15.31
CA LYS A 177 7.43 -11.15 -16.74
C LYS A 177 7.34 -12.66 -17.03
N ALA A 178 8.07 -13.48 -16.27
CA ALA A 178 8.18 -14.92 -16.53
C ALA A 178 7.17 -15.78 -15.77
N ASN A 179 6.86 -15.43 -14.51
CA ASN A 179 6.25 -16.37 -13.56
C ASN A 179 4.87 -15.94 -13.03
N GLY A 180 4.29 -14.84 -13.53
CA GLY A 180 2.95 -14.40 -13.12
C GLY A 180 2.92 -13.55 -11.85
N PHE A 181 1.94 -13.78 -10.96
CA PHE A 181 1.64 -12.94 -9.80
C PHE A 181 2.06 -13.62 -8.50
N PHE A 182 2.65 -12.84 -7.59
CA PHE A 182 3.18 -13.30 -6.31
C PHE A 182 2.69 -12.43 -5.16
N LEU A 183 2.14 -13.04 -4.12
CA LEU A 183 1.92 -12.38 -2.84
C LEU A 183 3.26 -12.01 -2.22
N VAL A 184 3.43 -10.74 -1.84
CA VAL A 184 4.66 -10.26 -1.20
C VAL A 184 4.42 -9.57 0.13
N ASP A 185 3.19 -9.13 0.40
CA ASP A 185 2.79 -8.57 1.68
C ASP A 185 1.34 -8.87 2.03
N LEU A 186 1.06 -8.98 3.34
CA LEU A 186 -0.26 -9.22 3.91
C LEU A 186 -0.53 -8.18 5.00
N ASN A 187 -1.61 -7.43 4.82
CA ASN A 187 -2.02 -6.34 5.68
C ASN A 187 -3.48 -6.55 6.14
N PRO A 188 -3.75 -7.36 7.20
CA PRO A 188 -5.09 -7.59 7.73
C PRO A 188 -5.58 -6.36 8.53
N ARG A 189 -5.78 -5.24 7.87
CA ARG A 189 -6.15 -3.94 8.42
C ARG A 189 -6.55 -2.97 7.33
N LEU A 190 -7.04 -1.81 7.73
CA LEU A 190 -7.11 -0.64 6.85
C LEU A 190 -5.70 -0.25 6.41
N THR A 191 -5.52 -0.01 5.13
CA THR A 191 -4.27 0.51 4.54
C THR A 191 -4.47 1.93 4.03
N GLY A 192 -3.39 2.58 3.60
CA GLY A 192 -3.47 3.95 3.08
C GLY A 192 -4.42 4.11 1.90
N ILE A 193 -4.53 3.09 1.04
CA ILE A 193 -5.38 3.13 -0.15
C ILE A 193 -6.84 2.74 0.11
N THR A 194 -7.16 2.13 1.26
CA THR A 194 -8.52 1.65 1.55
C THR A 194 -9.58 2.75 1.44
N PRO A 195 -9.40 3.96 2.02
CA PRO A 195 -10.40 5.03 1.91
C PRO A 195 -10.70 5.41 0.45
N PHE A 196 -9.68 5.42 -0.41
CA PHE A 196 -9.85 5.69 -1.84
C PHE A 196 -10.72 4.61 -2.50
N LEU A 197 -10.39 3.33 -2.33
CA LEU A 197 -11.12 2.22 -2.97
C LEU A 197 -12.57 2.10 -2.47
N MET A 198 -12.84 2.45 -1.22
CA MET A 198 -14.21 2.48 -0.68
C MET A 198 -15.11 3.49 -1.39
N ILE A 199 -14.55 4.61 -1.87
CA ILE A 199 -15.30 5.66 -2.57
C ILE A 199 -15.16 5.58 -4.11
N ALA A 200 -14.29 4.73 -4.64
CA ALA A 200 -14.02 4.62 -6.08
C ALA A 200 -15.29 4.35 -6.90
N ARG A 201 -16.22 3.53 -6.40
CA ARG A 201 -17.49 3.27 -7.07
C ARG A 201 -18.34 4.53 -7.27
N THR A 202 -18.30 5.46 -6.32
CA THR A 202 -18.98 6.75 -6.44
C THR A 202 -18.37 7.58 -7.57
N PHE A 203 -17.04 7.60 -7.66
CA PHE A 203 -16.34 8.32 -8.73
C PHE A 203 -16.64 7.74 -10.11
N ILE A 204 -16.66 6.40 -10.23
CA ILE A 204 -17.03 5.73 -11.48
C ILE A 204 -18.47 6.10 -11.88
N ALA A 205 -19.43 6.10 -10.95
CA ALA A 205 -20.80 6.51 -11.20
C ALA A 205 -20.92 7.97 -11.64
N ASP A 206 -20.02 8.83 -11.20
CA ASP A 206 -19.92 10.24 -11.60
C ASP A 206 -19.15 10.45 -12.92
N GLY A 207 -18.72 9.36 -13.60
CA GLY A 207 -18.03 9.41 -14.90
C GLY A 207 -16.50 9.50 -14.83
N PHE A 208 -15.89 9.33 -13.67
CA PHE A 208 -14.44 9.31 -13.51
C PHE A 208 -13.92 7.88 -13.55
N SER A 209 -13.21 7.51 -14.61
CA SER A 209 -12.65 6.16 -14.76
C SER A 209 -11.24 5.99 -14.18
N HIS A 210 -10.57 7.08 -13.83
CA HIS A 210 -9.21 7.08 -13.30
C HIS A 210 -9.14 7.73 -11.94
N GLY A 211 -8.16 7.29 -11.14
CA GLY A 211 -7.91 7.85 -9.83
C GLY A 211 -6.44 7.81 -9.44
N LEU A 212 -6.06 8.75 -8.59
CA LEU A 212 -4.75 8.87 -8.00
C LEU A 212 -4.91 9.08 -6.49
N PHE A 213 -4.43 8.14 -5.70
CA PHE A 213 -4.22 8.37 -4.29
C PHE A 213 -2.79 8.86 -4.07
N ALA A 214 -2.64 10.05 -3.49
CA ALA A 214 -1.35 10.63 -3.18
C ALA A 214 -1.17 10.74 -1.66
N ALA A 215 -0.17 10.02 -1.12
CA ALA A 215 0.11 9.94 0.29
C ALA A 215 1.18 10.95 0.72
N SER A 216 0.96 11.61 1.86
CA SER A 216 1.95 12.49 2.50
C SER A 216 2.50 13.60 1.60
N VAL A 217 1.62 14.21 0.80
CA VAL A 217 1.99 15.31 -0.10
C VAL A 217 2.05 16.60 0.67
N ASP A 218 3.16 17.33 0.54
CA ASP A 218 3.29 18.69 1.06
C ASP A 218 2.73 19.71 0.04
N ILE A 219 1.73 20.47 0.47
CA ILE A 219 1.09 21.52 -0.33
C ILE A 219 1.31 22.86 0.35
N ALA A 220 1.82 23.84 -0.38
CA ALA A 220 2.06 25.17 0.16
C ALA A 220 0.75 25.86 0.60
N GLY A 221 0.78 26.45 1.78
CA GLY A 221 -0.35 27.18 2.38
C GLY A 221 -1.04 26.43 3.51
N SER A 222 -2.08 27.08 4.04
CA SER A 222 -2.92 26.55 5.12
C SER A 222 -3.88 25.49 4.63
N LEU A 223 -4.44 24.70 5.56
CA LEU A 223 -5.46 23.68 5.28
C LEU A 223 -6.66 24.26 4.52
N ASN A 224 -7.16 25.43 4.93
CA ASN A 224 -8.28 26.08 4.23
C ASN A 224 -7.90 26.41 2.79
N GLY A 225 -6.71 26.96 2.57
CA GLY A 225 -6.23 27.25 1.22
C GLY A 225 -6.07 26.01 0.34
N VAL A 226 -5.70 24.86 0.93
CA VAL A 226 -5.66 23.57 0.20
C VAL A 226 -7.08 23.11 -0.15
N ILE A 227 -8.03 23.22 0.76
CA ILE A 227 -9.43 22.84 0.52
C ILE A 227 -10.04 23.70 -0.58
N ASP A 228 -9.84 25.04 -0.53
CA ASP A 228 -10.33 25.96 -1.56
C ASP A 228 -9.78 25.60 -2.93
N LYS A 229 -8.47 25.38 -3.05
CA LYS A 229 -7.84 24.93 -4.31
C LYS A 229 -8.40 23.59 -4.80
N ALA A 230 -8.67 22.65 -3.91
CA ALA A 230 -9.22 21.34 -4.26
C ALA A 230 -10.64 21.46 -4.86
N GLN A 231 -11.42 22.45 -4.44
CA GLN A 231 -12.79 22.67 -4.92
C GLN A 231 -12.82 23.35 -6.29
N ASP A 232 -11.79 24.11 -6.66
CA ASP A 232 -11.72 24.87 -7.92
C ASP A 232 -11.31 24.04 -9.14
N MET A 233 -11.13 22.70 -8.99
CA MET A 233 -10.71 21.82 -10.09
C MET A 233 -11.90 21.45 -10.99
N SER A 234 -11.80 21.76 -12.29
CA SER A 234 -12.88 21.48 -13.27
C SER A 234 -12.82 20.08 -13.86
N ASP A 235 -11.61 19.53 -14.04
CA ASP A 235 -11.38 18.29 -14.79
C ASP A 235 -11.12 17.07 -13.91
N ALA A 236 -11.08 17.29 -12.60
CA ALA A 236 -10.88 16.25 -11.60
C ALA A 236 -11.61 16.61 -10.31
N ARG A 237 -11.97 15.58 -9.56
CA ARG A 237 -12.49 15.75 -8.20
C ARG A 237 -11.37 15.42 -7.21
N VAL A 238 -11.08 16.36 -6.32
CA VAL A 238 -10.08 16.19 -5.27
C VAL A 238 -10.76 16.14 -3.91
N LEU A 239 -10.42 15.11 -3.13
CA LEU A 239 -10.82 14.97 -1.73
C LEU A 239 -9.57 14.95 -0.85
N VAL A 240 -9.55 15.83 0.15
CA VAL A 240 -8.56 15.81 1.21
C VAL A 240 -9.01 14.79 2.27
N LEU A 241 -8.41 13.62 2.27
CA LEU A 241 -8.79 12.53 3.19
C LEU A 241 -8.22 12.74 4.60
N CYS A 242 -7.03 13.30 4.67
CA CYS A 242 -6.34 13.62 5.91
C CYS A 242 -5.39 14.78 5.65
N ALA A 243 -5.27 15.69 6.61
CA ALA A 243 -4.34 16.81 6.52
C ALA A 243 -3.74 17.15 7.89
N TYR A 244 -2.49 17.63 7.85
CA TYR A 244 -1.77 18.06 9.01
C TYR A 244 -0.94 19.33 8.72
N GLU A 245 -1.15 20.37 9.51
CA GLU A 245 -0.33 21.57 9.50
C GLU A 245 0.71 21.48 10.63
N ALA A 246 2.00 21.38 10.27
CA ALA A 246 3.04 21.46 11.27
C ALA A 246 3.13 22.89 11.82
N PRO A 247 3.26 23.08 13.14
CA PRO A 247 3.41 24.40 13.73
C PRO A 247 4.61 25.15 13.13
N GLY A 248 4.36 26.34 12.58
CA GLY A 248 5.38 27.18 11.94
C GLY A 248 5.76 26.76 10.51
N ALA A 249 5.17 25.69 9.95
CA ALA A 249 5.35 25.33 8.55
C ALA A 249 4.42 26.16 7.66
N ASN A 250 4.92 26.58 6.51
CA ASN A 250 4.09 27.24 5.48
C ASN A 250 3.59 26.22 4.44
N ALA A 251 3.26 25.02 4.92
CA ALA A 251 2.76 23.92 4.10
C ALA A 251 1.86 23.00 4.92
N THR A 252 0.87 22.45 4.25
CA THR A 252 -0.04 21.41 4.79
C THR A 252 0.32 20.08 4.17
N LYS A 253 0.60 19.08 5.02
CA LYS A 253 0.81 17.70 4.58
C LYS A 253 -0.54 17.01 4.43
N CYS A 254 -0.82 16.47 3.24
CA CYS A 254 -2.12 15.91 2.88
C CYS A 254 -2.01 14.47 2.39
N HIS A 255 -3.09 13.71 2.62
CA HIS A 255 -3.43 12.52 1.87
C HIS A 255 -4.61 12.86 0.97
N LEU A 256 -4.44 12.66 -0.32
CA LEU A 256 -5.41 13.11 -1.33
C LEU A 256 -5.98 11.92 -2.10
N SER A 257 -7.28 11.96 -2.35
CA SER A 257 -7.95 11.15 -3.36
C SER A 257 -8.33 12.05 -4.53
N ILE A 258 -7.78 11.77 -5.70
CA ILE A 258 -8.02 12.53 -6.93
C ILE A 258 -8.68 11.59 -7.92
N SER A 259 -9.79 12.00 -8.52
CA SER A 259 -10.50 11.24 -9.56
C SER A 259 -10.67 12.10 -10.80
N GLY A 260 -10.46 11.50 -11.97
CA GLY A 260 -10.51 12.19 -13.25
C GLY A 260 -10.95 11.27 -14.38
N THR A 261 -11.20 11.86 -15.55
CA THR A 261 -11.55 11.13 -16.78
C THR A 261 -10.35 10.44 -17.43
N SER A 262 -9.14 10.74 -16.96
CA SER A 262 -7.89 10.13 -17.38
C SER A 262 -6.85 10.21 -16.27
N GLN A 263 -5.82 9.37 -16.33
CA GLN A 263 -4.67 9.44 -15.43
C GLN A 263 -4.00 10.82 -15.49
N ARG A 264 -3.83 11.37 -16.70
CA ARG A 264 -3.25 12.70 -16.91
C ARG A 264 -4.06 13.81 -16.21
N ALA A 265 -5.38 13.71 -16.19
CA ALA A 265 -6.23 14.68 -15.47
C ALA A 265 -5.96 14.63 -13.96
N CYS A 266 -5.81 13.42 -13.40
CA CYS A 266 -5.47 13.24 -11.99
C CYS A 266 -4.07 13.80 -11.65
N GLU A 267 -3.07 13.52 -12.47
CA GLU A 267 -1.69 14.03 -12.31
C GLU A 267 -1.63 15.56 -12.42
N HIS A 268 -2.34 16.13 -13.40
CA HIS A 268 -2.43 17.58 -13.57
C HIS A 268 -3.10 18.24 -12.35
N ALA A 269 -4.17 17.66 -11.82
CA ALA A 269 -4.80 18.16 -10.61
C ALA A 269 -3.84 18.15 -9.40
N LEU A 270 -3.06 17.07 -9.23
CA LEU A 270 -2.04 17.00 -8.18
C LEU A 270 -0.96 18.08 -8.35
N LEU A 271 -0.49 18.30 -9.57
CA LEU A 271 0.51 19.33 -9.86
C LEU A 271 -0.03 20.74 -9.56
N ASN A 272 -1.25 21.04 -9.97
CA ASN A 272 -1.89 22.33 -9.69
C ASN A 272 -2.08 22.60 -8.20
N LEU A 273 -2.29 21.53 -7.40
CA LEU A 273 -2.35 21.69 -5.95
C LEU A 273 -0.99 21.98 -5.33
N LYS A 274 0.06 21.34 -5.83
CA LYS A 274 1.42 21.52 -5.29
C LYS A 274 2.01 22.90 -5.55
N GLU A 275 1.62 23.54 -6.65
CA GLU A 275 2.20 24.86 -7.03
C GLU A 275 1.23 26.01 -6.85
N PRO A 276 1.63 27.05 -6.09
CA PRO A 276 1.13 28.40 -6.29
C PRO A 276 2.07 29.18 -7.21
N ALA A 277 1.93 29.13 -8.52
CA ALA A 277 2.50 30.07 -9.48
C ALA A 277 3.99 29.98 -9.85
N GLN A 278 4.54 28.81 -10.16
CA GLN A 278 5.57 28.70 -11.22
C GLN A 278 5.41 27.38 -11.95
N VAL A 279 4.64 27.41 -13.02
CA VAL A 279 4.52 26.29 -13.96
C VAL A 279 5.87 26.14 -14.65
N ASN A 280 6.61 25.10 -14.30
CA ASN A 280 7.60 24.55 -15.19
C ASN A 280 6.92 23.38 -15.93
N PRO A 281 6.56 23.52 -17.23
CA PRO A 281 5.66 22.61 -17.91
C PRO A 281 6.29 21.27 -18.35
N PHE A 282 7.47 20.91 -17.85
CA PHE A 282 8.21 19.76 -18.32
C PHE A 282 8.74 18.89 -17.18
N MET A 283 7.84 18.17 -16.51
CA MET A 283 8.06 16.79 -16.18
C MET A 283 6.84 16.01 -16.68
N SER A 284 6.86 15.72 -17.98
CA SER A 284 6.09 14.60 -18.51
C SER A 284 6.61 13.38 -17.76
N PHE A 285 5.80 12.76 -16.92
CA PHE A 285 5.94 11.34 -16.68
C PHE A 285 5.82 10.72 -18.07
N GLY A 286 6.96 10.38 -18.65
CA GLY A 286 7.01 9.77 -19.96
C GLY A 286 6.06 8.58 -19.97
N ASP A 287 5.44 8.37 -21.10
CA ASP A 287 4.72 7.15 -21.39
C ASP A 287 5.44 6.02 -20.68
N ALA A 288 4.79 5.40 -19.69
CA ALA A 288 5.30 4.23 -19.02
C ALA A 288 5.27 3.06 -20.00
N GLN A 289 6.03 3.20 -21.08
CA GLN A 289 6.63 2.09 -21.75
C GLN A 289 7.70 1.58 -20.80
N GLN A 290 7.33 0.43 -20.16
CA GLN A 290 8.28 -0.62 -19.84
C GLN A 290 9.74 -0.18 -19.88
N SER A 291 10.25 0.37 -18.79
CA SER A 291 11.68 0.23 -18.50
C SER A 291 11.98 0.79 -17.11
N ASP A 292 12.51 -0.06 -16.30
CA ASP A 292 13.37 0.22 -15.17
C ASP A 292 12.69 0.83 -13.93
N ILE A 293 11.85 0.01 -13.26
CA ILE A 293 11.79 0.10 -11.80
C ILE A 293 13.10 -0.55 -11.30
N ILE A 294 14.17 0.21 -11.39
CA ILE A 294 15.41 -0.10 -10.69
C ILE A 294 15.15 0.28 -9.23
N LEU A 295 15.00 -0.75 -8.41
CA LEU A 295 15.15 -0.63 -6.98
C LEU A 295 16.67 -0.57 -6.72
N GLU A 296 17.28 0.59 -6.74
CA GLU A 296 18.55 0.86 -6.07
C GLU A 296 18.32 1.28 -4.62
#